data_cda49dc59137aaee2713626d51e18ffe
#
_entry.id   cda49dc59137aaee2713626d51e18ffe
#
_cell.length_a   1.000
_cell.length_b   1.000
_cell.length_c   1.000
_cell.angle_alpha   90.00
_cell.angle_beta   90.00
_cell.angle_gamma   90.00
#
_symmetry.space_group_name_H-M   'P 1'
#
loop_
_entity.id
_entity.type
_entity.pdbx_description
1 polymer ?
#
loop_
_entity_poly.entity_id
_entity_poly.type
_entity_poly.pdbx_seq_one_letter_code
_entity_poly.pdbx_strand_id
1 'polypeptide(L)'
;MTYAALVITVSTRASAGVYEDRSGPIIASALGDFDFEVDGPLVVPDGDEVGQALRDAVAQGYAVIITTGGTGLNPHDHTPEQTRGVLELEIPQLPAAVAQYGVQHGVPTALLSRGVAGVAGQSLIVNLPGSSGAARDGMAVLGPLLAHAVSQIRGGDH
;
A
#
# COMPACT_ATOMS: atom_id res chain seq x y z
N MET A 1 18.39 -7.55 10.90
CA MET A 1 18.28 -6.12 10.51
C MET A 1 16.82 -5.76 10.35
N THR A 2 16.38 -4.68 10.96
CA THR A 2 14.99 -4.21 10.87
C THR A 2 14.88 -3.13 9.79
N TYR A 3 13.86 -3.26 8.94
CA TYR A 3 13.62 -2.30 7.89
C TYR A 3 12.46 -1.37 8.25
N ALA A 4 12.49 -0.17 7.71
CA ALA A 4 11.44 0.82 7.91
C ALA A 4 10.34 0.67 6.87
N ALA A 5 9.09 0.82 7.31
CA ALA A 5 7.92 0.82 6.47
C ALA A 5 7.09 2.08 6.72
N LEU A 6 6.41 2.57 5.69
CA LEU A 6 5.50 3.70 5.78
C LEU A 6 4.11 3.28 5.33
N VAL A 7 3.10 3.69 6.06
CA VAL A 7 1.70 3.57 5.67
C VAL A 7 1.19 4.95 5.25
N ILE A 8 0.56 5.01 4.07
CA ILE A 8 -0.06 6.22 3.55
C ILE A 8 -1.56 5.95 3.38
N THR A 9 -2.38 6.70 4.10
CA THR A 9 -3.82 6.65 3.92
C THR A 9 -4.24 7.74 2.96
N VAL A 10 -4.83 7.34 1.84
CA VAL A 10 -5.34 8.24 0.81
C VAL A 10 -6.83 8.45 1.05
N SER A 11 -7.17 9.59 1.60
CA SER A 11 -8.56 9.95 1.89
C SER A 11 -8.70 11.46 2.01
N THR A 12 -9.41 12.06 1.08
CA THR A 12 -9.70 13.50 1.12
C THR A 12 -10.49 13.87 2.36
N ARG A 13 -11.47 13.04 2.74
CA ARG A 13 -12.30 13.27 3.93
C ARG A 13 -11.51 13.10 5.23
N ALA A 14 -10.66 12.09 5.32
CA ALA A 14 -9.84 11.90 6.52
C ALA A 14 -8.79 13.02 6.66
N SER A 15 -8.18 13.48 5.56
CA SER A 15 -7.22 14.56 5.59
C SER A 15 -7.85 15.89 6.03
N ALA A 16 -9.14 16.08 5.75
CA ALA A 16 -9.90 17.26 6.17
C ALA A 16 -10.51 17.12 7.59
N GLY A 17 -10.28 16.00 8.26
CA GLY A 17 -10.83 15.75 9.60
C GLY A 17 -12.31 15.38 9.63
N VAL A 18 -12.90 15.06 8.45
CA VAL A 18 -14.34 14.76 8.32
C VAL A 18 -14.63 13.27 8.55
N TYR A 19 -13.60 12.42 8.38
CA TYR A 19 -13.72 10.97 8.45
C TYR A 19 -12.54 10.38 9.21
N GLU A 20 -12.79 9.33 10.00
CA GLU A 20 -11.74 8.65 10.75
C GLU A 20 -11.00 7.65 9.87
N ASP A 21 -9.66 7.69 9.91
CA ASP A 21 -8.83 6.69 9.26
C ASP A 21 -8.85 5.39 10.06
N ARG A 22 -9.41 4.32 9.50
CA ARG A 22 -9.48 3.00 10.12
C ARG A 22 -8.53 1.99 9.50
N SER A 23 -8.37 2.03 8.19
CA SER A 23 -7.53 1.06 7.46
C SER A 23 -6.04 1.27 7.72
N GLY A 24 -5.59 2.51 7.79
CA GLY A 24 -4.19 2.84 8.03
C GLY A 24 -3.62 2.22 9.30
N PRO A 25 -4.26 2.39 10.46
CA PRO A 25 -3.79 1.76 11.71
C PRO A 25 -3.75 0.23 11.65
N ILE A 26 -4.69 -0.41 10.95
CA ILE A 26 -4.70 -1.87 10.76
C ILE A 26 -3.44 -2.32 10.02
N ILE A 27 -3.09 -1.62 8.94
CA ILE A 27 -1.90 -1.94 8.15
C ILE A 27 -0.63 -1.69 8.97
N ALA A 28 -0.57 -0.58 9.70
CA ALA A 28 0.58 -0.26 10.54
C ALA A 28 0.82 -1.33 11.61
N SER A 29 -0.25 -1.78 12.27
CA SER A 29 -0.17 -2.85 13.26
C SER A 29 0.33 -4.16 12.64
N ALA A 30 -0.20 -4.52 11.48
CA ALA A 30 0.21 -5.76 10.77
C ALA A 30 1.68 -5.70 10.35
N LEU A 31 2.16 -4.57 9.85
CA LEU A 31 3.57 -4.40 9.50
C LEU A 31 4.48 -4.58 10.74
N GLY A 32 4.07 -4.04 11.87
CA GLY A 32 4.80 -4.24 13.14
C GLY A 32 4.89 -5.71 13.52
N ASP A 33 3.83 -6.49 13.30
CA ASP A 33 3.80 -7.93 13.55
C ASP A 33 4.78 -8.70 12.64
N PHE A 34 5.13 -8.14 11.48
CA PHE A 34 6.12 -8.68 10.57
C PHE A 34 7.51 -8.04 10.74
N ASP A 35 7.76 -7.44 11.90
CA ASP A 35 9.06 -6.93 12.33
C ASP A 35 9.57 -5.69 11.57
N PHE A 36 8.66 -4.91 10.98
CA PHE A 36 9.03 -3.60 10.42
C PHE A 36 8.94 -2.51 11.48
N GLU A 37 9.82 -1.52 11.39
CA GLU A 37 9.67 -0.25 12.08
C GLU A 37 8.72 0.61 11.26
N VAL A 38 7.56 0.94 11.81
CA VAL A 38 6.47 1.54 11.05
C VAL A 38 6.31 3.01 11.38
N ASP A 39 6.29 3.83 10.33
CA ASP A 39 5.90 5.23 10.41
C ASP A 39 4.52 5.41 9.78
N GLY A 40 3.80 6.40 10.25
CA GLY A 40 2.43 6.69 9.80
C GLY A 40 1.37 5.99 10.62
N PRO A 41 0.11 6.00 10.20
CA PRO A 41 -0.34 6.43 8.86
C PRO A 41 -0.14 7.92 8.59
N LEU A 42 0.41 8.22 7.42
CA LEU A 42 0.41 9.56 6.87
C LEU A 42 -0.87 9.71 6.05
N VAL A 43 -1.75 10.62 6.44
CA VAL A 43 -3.03 10.83 5.75
C VAL A 43 -2.88 11.96 4.74
N VAL A 44 -3.19 11.67 3.48
CA VAL A 44 -3.12 12.65 2.38
C VAL A 44 -4.42 12.65 1.59
N PRO A 45 -4.82 13.78 1.00
CA PRO A 45 -5.95 13.79 0.08
C PRO A 45 -5.59 13.06 -1.22
N ASP A 46 -6.60 12.55 -1.91
CA ASP A 46 -6.42 11.91 -3.21
C ASP A 46 -5.99 12.97 -4.25
N GLY A 47 -5.14 12.55 -5.18
CA GLY A 47 -4.60 13.40 -6.24
C GLY A 47 -3.07 13.49 -6.20
N ASP A 48 -2.52 14.63 -6.63
CA ASP A 48 -1.08 14.83 -6.80
C ASP A 48 -0.27 14.63 -5.52
N GLU A 49 -0.87 14.85 -4.36
CA GLU A 49 -0.21 14.69 -3.07
C GLU A 49 0.16 13.24 -2.80
N VAL A 50 -0.56 12.27 -3.39
CA VAL A 50 -0.21 10.85 -3.28
C VAL A 50 1.15 10.59 -3.94
N GLY A 51 1.32 11.04 -5.18
CA GLY A 51 2.58 10.88 -5.90
C GLY A 51 3.75 11.55 -5.20
N GLN A 52 3.53 12.75 -4.66
CA GLN A 52 4.56 13.46 -3.90
C GLN A 52 4.95 12.70 -2.62
N ALA A 53 3.96 12.21 -1.86
CA ALA A 53 4.23 11.42 -0.66
C ALA A 53 5.02 10.16 -0.98
N LEU A 54 4.68 9.48 -2.09
CA LEU A 54 5.41 8.29 -2.53
C LEU A 54 6.85 8.61 -2.92
N ARG A 55 7.08 9.66 -3.70
CA ARG A 55 8.43 10.08 -4.08
C ARG A 55 9.28 10.43 -2.87
N ASP A 56 8.70 11.17 -1.92
CA ASP A 56 9.40 11.53 -0.68
C ASP A 56 9.77 10.28 0.13
N ALA A 57 8.85 9.32 0.24
CA ALA A 57 9.08 8.07 0.97
C ALA A 57 10.19 7.23 0.32
N VAL A 58 10.20 7.13 -1.00
CA VAL A 58 11.28 6.43 -1.74
C VAL A 58 12.62 7.12 -1.48
N ALA A 59 12.66 8.45 -1.53
CA ALA A 59 13.89 9.21 -1.27
C ALA A 59 14.38 9.04 0.17
N GLN A 60 13.48 8.84 1.13
CA GLN A 60 13.83 8.59 2.53
C GLN A 60 14.29 7.16 2.79
N GLY A 61 14.18 6.27 1.83
CA GLY A 61 14.70 4.90 1.92
C GLY A 61 13.81 3.90 2.62
N TYR A 62 12.51 4.14 2.70
CA TYR A 62 11.58 3.14 3.22
C TYR A 62 11.66 1.86 2.39
N ALA A 63 11.76 0.71 3.07
CA ALA A 63 11.82 -0.58 2.39
C ALA A 63 10.46 -1.01 1.84
N VAL A 64 9.39 -0.67 2.56
CA VAL A 64 8.00 -1.00 2.19
C VAL A 64 7.14 0.24 2.38
N ILE A 65 6.31 0.53 1.38
CA ILE A 65 5.35 1.62 1.41
C ILE A 65 4.00 1.04 1.01
N ILE A 66 3.05 1.04 1.95
CA ILE A 66 1.70 0.54 1.70
C ILE A 66 0.75 1.72 1.68
N THR A 67 0.01 1.89 0.59
CA THR A 67 -1.08 2.86 0.54
C THR A 67 -2.42 2.17 0.75
N THR A 68 -3.39 2.87 1.29
CA THR A 68 -4.76 2.40 1.44
C THR A 68 -5.72 3.51 1.01
N GLY A 69 -6.66 3.16 0.15
CA GLY A 69 -7.65 4.10 -0.40
C GLY A 69 -7.34 4.60 -1.79
N GLY A 70 -8.32 5.19 -2.43
CA GLY A 70 -8.21 5.82 -3.74
C GLY A 70 -8.02 4.85 -4.91
N THR A 71 -8.37 3.58 -4.76
CA THR A 71 -8.12 2.55 -5.78
C THR A 71 -9.35 2.09 -6.54
N GLY A 72 -10.52 2.69 -6.29
CA GLY A 72 -11.78 2.25 -6.89
C GLY A 72 -12.08 2.88 -8.25
N LEU A 73 -13.36 2.89 -8.58
CA LEU A 73 -13.86 3.37 -9.87
C LEU A 73 -14.39 4.80 -9.82
N ASN A 74 -14.38 5.44 -8.64
CA ASN A 74 -14.82 6.81 -8.49
C ASN A 74 -13.91 7.73 -9.30
N PRO A 75 -14.47 8.76 -9.99
CA PRO A 75 -13.64 9.71 -10.77
C PRO A 75 -12.56 10.44 -9.94
N HIS A 76 -12.70 10.45 -8.62
CA HIS A 76 -11.70 11.07 -7.72
C HIS A 76 -10.67 10.09 -7.19
N ASP A 77 -10.72 8.82 -7.58
CA ASP A 77 -9.75 7.79 -7.17
C ASP A 77 -8.55 7.82 -8.12
N HIS A 78 -7.41 8.33 -7.65
CA HIS A 78 -6.23 8.54 -8.49
C HIS A 78 -4.98 7.80 -7.98
N THR A 79 -5.09 7.03 -6.90
CA THR A 79 -3.92 6.36 -6.30
C THR A 79 -3.16 5.48 -7.31
N PRO A 80 -3.82 4.65 -8.14
CA PRO A 80 -3.07 3.81 -9.08
C PRO A 80 -2.26 4.62 -10.09
N GLU A 81 -2.83 5.67 -10.66
CA GLU A 81 -2.17 6.53 -11.64
C GLU A 81 -0.99 7.27 -11.02
N GLN A 82 -1.16 7.81 -9.81
CA GLN A 82 -0.10 8.47 -9.07
C GLN A 82 1.04 7.50 -8.74
N THR A 83 0.69 6.28 -8.35
CA THR A 83 1.69 5.24 -8.02
C THR A 83 2.46 4.81 -9.25
N ARG A 84 1.80 4.58 -10.39
CA ARG A 84 2.48 4.23 -11.65
C ARG A 84 3.50 5.27 -12.07
N GLY A 85 3.24 6.55 -11.81
CA GLY A 85 4.18 7.62 -12.10
C GLY A 85 5.49 7.55 -11.30
N VAL A 86 5.52 6.75 -10.25
CA VAL A 86 6.69 6.58 -9.37
C VAL A 86 7.40 5.25 -9.62
N LEU A 87 6.64 4.21 -10.02
CA LEU A 87 7.19 2.84 -10.17
C LEU A 87 8.17 2.73 -11.33
N GLU A 88 9.25 2.02 -11.10
CA GLU A 88 10.21 1.59 -12.12
C GLU A 88 9.89 0.19 -12.66
N LEU A 89 9.39 -0.70 -11.80
CA LEU A 89 8.95 -2.05 -12.15
C LEU A 89 7.57 -2.27 -11.57
N GLU A 90 6.68 -2.90 -12.32
CA GLU A 90 5.38 -3.33 -11.79
C GLU A 90 5.41 -4.81 -11.40
N ILE A 91 4.63 -5.14 -10.36
CA ILE A 91 4.43 -6.53 -9.89
C ILE A 91 2.92 -6.77 -9.87
N PRO A 92 2.29 -7.04 -11.03
CA PRO A 92 0.83 -7.12 -11.12
C PRO A 92 0.24 -8.30 -10.35
N GLN A 93 1.04 -9.31 -10.05
CA GLN A 93 0.56 -10.49 -9.30
C GLN A 93 0.24 -10.19 -7.84
N LEU A 94 0.83 -9.14 -7.24
CA LEU A 94 0.53 -8.81 -5.85
C LEU A 94 -0.90 -8.26 -5.68
N PRO A 95 -1.33 -7.23 -6.40
CA PRO A 95 -2.72 -6.79 -6.30
C PRO A 95 -3.70 -7.84 -6.80
N ALA A 96 -3.33 -8.66 -7.78
CA ALA A 96 -4.17 -9.78 -8.24
C ALA A 96 -4.41 -10.80 -7.12
N ALA A 97 -3.37 -11.16 -6.38
CA ALA A 97 -3.49 -12.09 -5.26
C ALA A 97 -4.35 -11.52 -4.12
N VAL A 98 -4.21 -10.24 -3.82
CA VAL A 98 -5.04 -9.57 -2.81
C VAL A 98 -6.51 -9.58 -3.23
N ALA A 99 -6.82 -9.26 -4.49
CA ALA A 99 -8.19 -9.30 -5.01
C ALA A 99 -8.76 -10.71 -4.95
N GLN A 100 -7.99 -11.71 -5.35
CA GLN A 100 -8.42 -13.11 -5.33
C GLN A 100 -8.70 -13.59 -3.90
N TYR A 101 -7.86 -13.22 -2.96
CA TYR A 101 -8.06 -13.51 -1.54
C TYR A 101 -9.38 -12.92 -1.04
N GLY A 102 -9.67 -11.67 -1.40
CA GLY A 102 -10.94 -11.02 -1.06
C GLY A 102 -12.14 -11.76 -1.61
N VAL A 103 -12.09 -12.18 -2.88
CA VAL A 103 -13.16 -12.98 -3.51
C VAL A 103 -13.37 -14.29 -2.77
N GLN A 104 -12.29 -15.01 -2.45
CA GLN A 104 -12.37 -16.29 -1.73
C GLN A 104 -12.95 -16.14 -0.31
N HIS A 105 -12.84 -14.95 0.28
CA HIS A 105 -13.36 -14.65 1.61
C HIS A 105 -14.68 -13.87 1.57
N GLY A 106 -15.42 -13.96 0.48
CA GLY A 106 -16.79 -13.45 0.39
C GLY A 106 -16.92 -11.98 0.00
N VAL A 107 -15.88 -11.38 -0.60
CA VAL A 107 -15.90 -9.99 -1.04
C VAL A 107 -15.70 -9.92 -2.55
N PRO A 108 -16.75 -10.18 -3.38
CA PRO A 108 -16.60 -10.17 -4.84
C PRO A 108 -16.21 -8.80 -5.38
N THR A 109 -16.56 -7.71 -4.70
CA THR A 109 -16.20 -6.35 -5.09
C THR A 109 -14.70 -6.06 -4.97
N ALA A 110 -13.92 -6.96 -4.35
CA ALA A 110 -12.45 -6.84 -4.36
C ALA A 110 -11.88 -6.78 -5.78
N LEU A 111 -12.58 -7.36 -6.77
CA LEU A 111 -12.17 -7.32 -8.17
C LEU A 111 -12.25 -5.92 -8.80
N LEU A 112 -12.94 -4.98 -8.17
CA LEU A 112 -13.08 -3.61 -8.68
C LEU A 112 -11.94 -2.69 -8.25
N SER A 113 -11.04 -3.15 -7.40
CA SER A 113 -9.85 -2.38 -7.06
C SER A 113 -8.90 -2.35 -8.23
N ARG A 114 -8.37 -1.15 -8.53
CA ARG A 114 -7.39 -0.92 -9.59
C ARG A 114 -5.98 -0.72 -9.03
N GLY A 115 -5.76 -1.10 -7.76
CA GLY A 115 -4.48 -0.94 -7.09
C GLY A 115 -3.34 -1.57 -7.87
N VAL A 116 -2.17 -0.97 -7.75
CA VAL A 116 -0.93 -1.45 -8.37
C VAL A 116 0.11 -1.74 -7.30
N ALA A 117 1.14 -2.48 -7.69
CA ALA A 117 2.30 -2.74 -6.85
C ALA A 117 3.56 -2.77 -7.71
N GLY A 118 4.68 -2.44 -7.10
CA GLY A 118 5.95 -2.48 -7.81
C GLY A 118 7.11 -1.96 -6.99
N VAL A 119 8.19 -1.67 -7.68
CA VAL A 119 9.45 -1.24 -7.09
C VAL A 119 9.81 0.14 -7.60
N ALA A 120 10.25 1.00 -6.69
CA ALA A 120 10.85 2.29 -7.00
C ALA A 120 12.06 2.49 -6.09
N GLY A 121 13.23 2.72 -6.68
CA GLY A 121 14.46 2.75 -5.89
C GLY A 121 14.67 1.44 -5.15
N GLN A 122 14.79 1.52 -3.83
CA GLN A 122 14.89 0.35 -2.96
C GLN A 122 13.61 0.07 -2.17
N SER A 123 12.49 0.60 -2.65
CA SER A 123 11.19 0.50 -1.98
C SER A 123 10.25 -0.42 -2.74
N LEU A 124 9.58 -1.30 -2.00
CA LEU A 124 8.38 -1.99 -2.49
C LEU A 124 7.18 -1.11 -2.18
N ILE A 125 6.38 -0.81 -3.18
CA ILE A 125 5.16 -0.01 -3.03
C ILE A 125 3.96 -0.88 -3.38
N VAL A 126 2.94 -0.91 -2.52
CA VAL A 126 1.70 -1.66 -2.77
C VAL A 126 0.50 -0.79 -2.42
N ASN A 127 -0.46 -0.70 -3.33
CA ASN A 127 -1.76 -0.07 -3.06
C ASN A 127 -2.75 -1.11 -2.54
N LEU A 128 -3.46 -0.77 -1.47
CA LEU A 128 -4.59 -1.56 -0.95
C LEU A 128 -5.87 -0.72 -1.01
N PRO A 129 -7.04 -1.37 -1.18
CA PRO A 129 -8.32 -0.67 -1.09
C PRO A 129 -8.54 -0.05 0.29
N GLY A 130 -9.46 0.92 0.38
CA GLY A 130 -9.62 1.75 1.56
C GLY A 130 -10.45 1.17 2.70
N SER A 131 -11.03 -0.03 2.58
CA SER A 131 -11.83 -0.61 3.66
C SER A 131 -10.97 -1.31 4.70
N SER A 132 -11.48 -1.42 5.92
CA SER A 132 -10.81 -2.16 7.00
C SER A 132 -10.64 -3.63 6.64
N GLY A 133 -11.64 -4.24 6.01
CA GLY A 133 -11.56 -5.63 5.56
C GLY A 133 -10.48 -5.84 4.51
N ALA A 134 -10.37 -4.92 3.55
CA ALA A 134 -9.32 -4.97 2.53
C ALA A 134 -7.93 -4.78 3.12
N ALA A 135 -7.80 -3.95 4.14
CA ALA A 135 -6.53 -3.79 4.85
C ALA A 135 -6.09 -5.10 5.53
N ARG A 136 -7.02 -5.78 6.21
CA ARG A 136 -6.74 -7.09 6.84
C ARG A 136 -6.39 -8.15 5.82
N ASP A 137 -7.20 -8.27 4.76
CA ASP A 137 -7.01 -9.25 3.69
C ASP A 137 -5.69 -9.01 2.96
N GLY A 138 -5.41 -7.76 2.63
CA GLY A 138 -4.17 -7.38 1.96
C GLY A 138 -2.94 -7.75 2.78
N MET A 139 -2.95 -7.47 4.06
CA MET A 139 -1.82 -7.79 4.92
C MET A 139 -1.69 -9.29 5.18
N ALA A 140 -2.79 -10.04 5.17
CA ALA A 140 -2.73 -11.51 5.25
C ALA A 140 -1.98 -12.10 4.05
N VAL A 141 -2.16 -11.53 2.87
CA VAL A 141 -1.45 -11.95 1.64
C VAL A 141 -0.02 -11.43 1.62
N LEU A 142 0.16 -10.14 1.88
CA LEU A 142 1.45 -9.46 1.68
C LEU A 142 2.45 -9.75 2.81
N GLY A 143 1.98 -9.78 4.05
CA GLY A 143 2.86 -9.87 5.22
C GLY A 143 3.93 -10.94 5.10
N PRO A 144 3.57 -12.21 4.80
CA PRO A 144 4.55 -13.28 4.67
C PRO A 144 5.57 -13.11 3.55
N LEU A 145 5.30 -12.24 2.56
CA LEU A 145 6.16 -12.03 1.39
C LEU A 145 7.14 -10.86 1.56
N LEU A 146 6.86 -9.95 2.49
CA LEU A 146 7.53 -8.64 2.52
C LEU A 146 9.03 -8.75 2.77
N ALA A 147 9.45 -9.55 3.74
CA ALA A 147 10.86 -9.68 4.07
C ALA A 147 11.66 -10.23 2.87
N HIS A 148 11.10 -11.21 2.18
CA HIS A 148 11.73 -11.79 0.99
C HIS A 148 11.83 -10.77 -0.15
N ALA A 149 10.76 -10.04 -0.40
CA ALA A 149 10.73 -9.01 -1.44
C ALA A 149 11.76 -7.92 -1.17
N VAL A 150 11.83 -7.43 0.06
CA VAL A 150 12.83 -6.42 0.46
C VAL A 150 14.25 -6.95 0.24
N SER A 151 14.52 -8.19 0.61
CA SER A 151 15.84 -8.82 0.42
C SER A 151 16.20 -8.83 -1.07
N GLN A 152 15.30 -9.25 -1.95
CA GLN A 152 15.56 -9.26 -3.40
C GLN A 152 15.82 -7.86 -3.94
N ILE A 153 14.98 -6.88 -3.57
CA ILE A 153 15.12 -5.50 -4.05
C ILE A 153 16.48 -4.93 -3.67
N ARG A 154 17.01 -5.35 -2.53
CA ARG A 154 18.30 -4.87 -2.01
C ARG A 154 19.48 -5.78 -2.39
N GLY A 155 19.28 -6.64 -3.37
CA GLY A 155 20.34 -7.45 -3.99
C GLY A 155 20.61 -8.79 -3.31
N GLY A 156 19.73 -9.24 -2.42
CA GLY A 156 19.82 -10.56 -1.79
C GLY A 156 19.43 -11.70 -2.73
N ASP A 157 19.81 -12.91 -2.38
CA ASP A 157 19.39 -14.13 -3.10
C ASP A 157 17.93 -14.44 -2.83
N HIS A 158 17.32 -15.17 -3.75
CA HIS A 158 15.94 -15.58 -3.62
C HIS A 158 15.74 -17.08 -3.82
#